data_88c03a53fe8bfb00917b478084fa49f7
#
_entry.id   88c03a53fe8bfb00917b478084fa49f7
#
_cell.length_a   1.000
_cell.length_b   1.000
_cell.length_c   1.000
_cell.angle_alpha   90.00
_cell.angle_beta   90.00
_cell.angle_gamma   90.00
#
_symmetry.space_group_name_H-M   'P 1'
#
loop_
_entity.id
_entity.type
_entity.pdbx_description
1 polymer ?
#
loop_
_entity_poly.entity_id
_entity_poly.type
_entity_poly.pdbx_seq_one_letter_code
_entity_poly.pdbx_strand_id
1 'polypeptide(L)'
;MSTSIAAAELKNKLSEKKVCLLDVRRKADFEKSPETIEGAVWHDPENVAEWSKTLPKDQELVVYCVKGGSVSQSVAAALQESHPGAKFLDGGILGWPDGQK
;
A
#
# COMPACT_ATOMS: atom_id res chain seq x y z
N MET A 1 17.22 7.10 0.67
CA MET A 1 16.46 7.01 -0.57
C MET A 1 14.98 7.02 -0.28
N SER A 2 14.25 7.74 -1.11
CA SER A 2 12.80 7.79 -0.92
C SER A 2 12.17 6.50 -1.39
N THR A 3 11.29 5.94 -0.57
CA THR A 3 10.50 4.77 -0.93
C THR A 3 9.03 5.11 -1.06
N SER A 4 8.72 6.41 -1.14
CA SER A 4 7.33 6.84 -1.28
C SER A 4 6.96 7.05 -2.75
N ILE A 5 5.67 7.02 -3.01
CA ILE A 5 5.15 7.28 -4.34
C ILE A 5 4.00 8.28 -4.18
N ALA A 6 3.94 9.25 -5.08
CA ALA A 6 2.87 10.25 -5.04
C ALA A 6 1.57 9.66 -5.56
N ALA A 7 0.44 10.23 -5.10
CA ALA A 7 -0.88 9.73 -5.51
C ALA A 7 -1.06 9.79 -7.02
N ALA A 8 -0.63 10.88 -7.65
CA ALA A 8 -0.79 11.01 -9.09
C ALA A 8 -0.01 9.95 -9.86
N GLU A 9 1.19 9.66 -9.39
CA GLU A 9 2.01 8.63 -10.02
C GLU A 9 1.38 7.25 -9.85
N LEU A 10 0.88 6.96 -8.64
CA LEU A 10 0.23 5.68 -8.39
C LEU A 10 -1.01 5.53 -9.25
N LYS A 11 -1.79 6.60 -9.40
CA LYS A 11 -2.99 6.54 -10.22
C LYS A 11 -2.65 6.13 -11.66
N ASN A 12 -1.57 6.67 -12.21
CA ASN A 12 -1.13 6.30 -13.55
C ASN A 12 -0.73 4.83 -13.61
N LYS A 13 -0.02 4.35 -12.59
CA LYS A 13 0.41 2.94 -12.57
C LYS A 13 -0.78 1.99 -12.44
N LEU A 14 -1.79 2.39 -11.68
CA LEU A 14 -3.00 1.57 -11.54
C LEU A 14 -3.74 1.43 -12.87
N SER A 15 -3.77 2.50 -13.66
CA SER A 15 -4.44 2.43 -14.96
C SER A 15 -3.70 1.50 -15.92
N GLU A 16 -2.42 1.29 -15.70
CA GLU A 16 -1.63 0.34 -16.49
C GLU A 16 -1.71 -1.08 -15.97
N LYS A 17 -2.30 -1.26 -14.79
CA LYS A 17 -2.47 -2.57 -14.15
C LYS A 17 -1.15 -3.27 -13.89
N LYS A 18 -0.10 -2.52 -13.61
CA LYS A 18 1.24 -3.07 -13.38
C LYS A 18 1.67 -3.01 -11.93
N VAL A 19 0.78 -2.63 -11.03
CA VAL A 19 1.11 -2.48 -9.62
C VAL A 19 0.16 -3.31 -8.78
N CYS A 20 0.71 -3.90 -7.71
CA CYS A 20 -0.09 -4.59 -6.71
C CYS A 20 -0.26 -3.63 -5.53
N LEU A 21 -1.49 -3.20 -5.29
CA LEU A 21 -1.80 -2.20 -4.28
C LEU A 21 -2.36 -2.88 -3.05
N LEU A 22 -1.76 -2.60 -1.90
CA LEU A 22 -2.11 -3.26 -0.65
C LEU A 22 -2.50 -2.23 0.38
N ASP A 23 -3.65 -2.46 1.02
CA ASP A 23 -4.11 -1.65 2.13
C ASP A 23 -3.54 -2.27 3.40
N VAL A 24 -2.64 -1.55 4.07
CA VAL A 24 -2.03 -2.05 5.29
C VAL A 24 -2.42 -1.20 6.50
N ARG A 25 -3.62 -0.63 6.46
CA ARG A 25 -4.14 0.07 7.63
C ARG A 25 -4.26 -0.93 8.78
N ARG A 26 -4.12 -0.43 10.00
CA ARG A 26 -4.34 -1.27 11.15
C ARG A 26 -5.79 -1.77 11.13
N LYS A 27 -6.00 -2.93 11.71
CA LYS A 27 -7.32 -3.55 11.68
C LYS A 27 -8.41 -2.62 12.18
N ALA A 28 -8.15 -1.90 13.27
CA ALA A 28 -9.15 -0.99 13.83
C ALA A 28 -9.50 0.12 12.86
N ASP A 29 -8.51 0.66 12.16
CA ASP A 29 -8.76 1.73 11.17
C ASP A 29 -9.49 1.19 9.97
N PHE A 30 -9.14 -0.01 9.53
CA PHE A 30 -9.83 -0.63 8.41
C PHE A 30 -11.29 -0.91 8.74
N GLU A 31 -11.56 -1.37 9.96
CA GLU A 31 -12.93 -1.70 10.35
C GLU A 31 -13.81 -0.46 10.46
N LYS A 32 -13.23 0.69 10.78
CA LYS A 32 -13.98 1.94 10.83
C LYS A 32 -14.40 2.40 9.44
N SER A 33 -13.61 2.11 8.43
CA SER A 33 -13.87 2.54 7.07
C SER A 33 -13.33 1.48 6.13
N PRO A 34 -14.08 0.40 5.92
CA PRO A 34 -13.58 -0.76 5.16
C PRO A 34 -13.41 -0.53 3.67
N GLU A 35 -13.75 0.64 3.19
CA GLU A 35 -13.56 0.96 1.78
C GLU A 35 -12.08 1.11 1.47
N THR A 36 -11.63 0.48 0.40
CA THR A 36 -10.25 0.56 -0.04
C THR A 36 -10.16 1.37 -1.32
N ILE A 37 -8.94 1.78 -1.66
CA ILE A 37 -8.69 2.33 -2.99
C ILE A 37 -9.00 1.22 -4.00
N GLU A 38 -9.59 1.59 -5.11
CA GLU A 38 -9.98 0.61 -6.13
C GLU A 38 -8.80 -0.26 -6.52
N GLY A 39 -9.00 -1.56 -6.47
CA GLY A 39 -7.96 -2.51 -6.82
C GLY A 39 -7.10 -2.95 -5.64
N ALA A 40 -7.26 -2.34 -4.47
CA ALA A 40 -6.47 -2.70 -3.31
C ALA A 40 -7.10 -3.86 -2.55
N VAL A 41 -6.24 -4.63 -1.89
CA VAL A 41 -6.67 -5.70 -0.99
C VAL A 41 -6.08 -5.41 0.38
N TRP A 42 -6.89 -5.54 1.42
CA TRP A 42 -6.40 -5.29 2.77
C TRP A 42 -5.60 -6.49 3.28
N HIS A 43 -4.46 -6.19 3.88
CA HIS A 43 -3.63 -7.18 4.56
C HIS A 43 -3.26 -6.62 5.93
N ASP A 44 -3.32 -7.47 6.95
CA ASP A 44 -3.00 -7.06 8.30
C ASP A 44 -1.52 -6.72 8.41
N PRO A 45 -1.16 -5.48 8.77
CA PRO A 45 0.26 -5.10 8.85
C PRO A 45 1.03 -5.87 9.91
N GLU A 46 0.34 -6.46 10.88
CA GLU A 46 1.02 -7.25 11.90
C GLU A 46 1.43 -8.62 11.39
N ASN A 47 0.91 -9.05 10.25
CA ASN A 47 1.20 -10.35 9.68
C ASN A 47 2.00 -10.27 8.38
N VAL A 48 2.74 -9.18 8.20
CA VAL A 48 3.44 -8.94 6.93
C VAL A 48 4.39 -10.08 6.56
N ALA A 49 5.04 -10.70 7.55
CA ALA A 49 5.96 -11.80 7.28
C ALA A 49 5.25 -12.99 6.63
N GLU A 50 3.98 -13.15 6.94
CA GLU A 50 3.19 -14.25 6.39
C GLU A 50 2.75 -13.97 4.97
N TRP A 51 2.01 -12.89 4.77
CA TRP A 51 1.43 -12.64 3.46
C TRP A 51 2.42 -12.12 2.44
N SER A 52 3.56 -11.60 2.89
CA SER A 52 4.57 -11.13 1.94
C SER A 52 5.09 -12.26 1.07
N LYS A 53 5.02 -13.49 1.56
CA LYS A 53 5.51 -14.65 0.81
C LYS A 53 4.63 -15.00 -0.38
N THR A 54 3.39 -14.53 -0.39
CA THR A 54 2.43 -14.87 -1.43
C THR A 54 2.29 -13.79 -2.50
N LEU A 55 3.02 -12.69 -2.35
CA LEU A 55 2.89 -11.57 -3.28
C LEU A 55 3.63 -11.84 -4.59
N PRO A 56 3.12 -11.29 -5.71
CA PRO A 56 3.81 -11.46 -6.98
C PRO A 56 5.15 -10.75 -6.97
N LYS A 57 6.12 -11.31 -7.65
CA LYS A 57 7.45 -10.72 -7.73
C LYS A 57 7.69 -9.97 -9.03
N ASP A 58 6.77 -10.07 -9.96
CA ASP A 58 6.88 -9.41 -11.26
C ASP A 58 6.06 -8.14 -11.35
N GLN A 59 5.50 -7.68 -10.24
CA GLN A 59 4.75 -6.43 -10.17
C GLN A 59 5.34 -5.52 -9.11
N GLU A 60 5.19 -4.23 -9.32
CA GLU A 60 5.55 -3.28 -8.27
C GLU A 60 4.57 -3.40 -7.12
N LEU A 61 5.08 -3.29 -5.89
CA LEU A 61 4.24 -3.32 -4.72
C LEU A 61 4.12 -1.91 -4.16
N VAL A 62 2.89 -1.49 -3.88
CA VAL A 62 2.64 -0.23 -3.19
C VAL A 62 1.70 -0.52 -2.04
N VAL A 63 2.07 -0.05 -0.85
CA VAL A 63 1.24 -0.20 0.34
C VAL A 63 0.77 1.17 0.78
N TYR A 64 -0.38 1.22 1.45
CA TYR A 64 -0.85 2.49 2.01
C TYR A 64 -1.52 2.27 3.35
N CYS A 65 -1.48 3.30 4.17
CA CYS A 65 -2.23 3.33 5.41
C CYS A 65 -3.07 4.60 5.42
N VAL A 66 -3.49 5.06 6.58
CA VAL A 66 -4.39 6.22 6.65
C VAL A 66 -3.72 7.49 6.15
N LYS A 67 -2.54 7.81 6.67
CA LYS A 67 -1.87 9.08 6.39
C LYS A 67 -0.50 8.93 5.74
N GLY A 68 -0.08 7.72 5.38
CA GLY A 68 1.27 7.53 4.89
C GLY A 68 2.33 7.61 5.98
N GLY A 69 1.93 7.32 7.20
CA GLY A 69 2.81 7.44 8.36
C GLY A 69 3.58 6.15 8.65
N SER A 70 3.83 5.90 9.94
CA SER A 70 4.74 4.85 10.35
C SER A 70 4.30 3.45 9.92
N VAL A 71 3.00 3.19 9.84
CA VAL A 71 2.54 1.85 9.50
C VAL A 71 2.95 1.47 8.07
N SER A 72 2.59 2.30 7.08
CA SER A 72 2.94 1.97 5.70
C SER A 72 4.44 2.02 5.47
N GLN A 73 5.14 2.94 6.15
CA GLN A 73 6.58 3.01 6.02
C GLN A 73 7.25 1.75 6.57
N SER A 74 6.79 1.25 7.72
CA SER A 74 7.33 0.04 8.31
C SER A 74 7.06 -1.18 7.43
N VAL A 75 5.84 -1.27 6.89
CA VAL A 75 5.50 -2.40 6.03
C VAL A 75 6.30 -2.36 4.75
N ALA A 76 6.45 -1.18 4.14
CA ALA A 76 7.26 -1.06 2.92
C ALA A 76 8.70 -1.49 3.19
N ALA A 77 9.27 -1.05 4.33
CA ALA A 77 10.64 -1.43 4.66
C ALA A 77 10.78 -2.95 4.83
N ALA A 78 9.79 -3.57 5.48
CA ALA A 78 9.82 -5.02 5.65
C ALA A 78 9.71 -5.74 4.30
N LEU A 79 8.86 -5.23 3.41
CA LEU A 79 8.70 -5.84 2.09
C LEU A 79 9.93 -5.70 1.23
N GLN A 80 10.71 -4.64 1.42
CA GLN A 80 11.88 -4.40 0.59
C GLN A 80 12.95 -5.47 0.73
N GLU A 81 12.88 -6.27 1.77
CA GLU A 81 13.81 -7.39 1.92
C GLU A 81 13.60 -8.44 0.84
N SER A 82 12.37 -8.67 0.42
CA SER A 82 12.07 -9.63 -0.65
C SER A 82 11.58 -8.95 -1.92
N HIS A 83 11.15 -7.70 -1.82
CA HIS A 83 10.62 -6.94 -2.95
C HIS A 83 11.26 -5.55 -2.92
N PRO A 84 12.49 -5.42 -3.42
CA PRO A 84 13.25 -4.16 -3.25
C PRO A 84 12.57 -2.92 -3.80
N GLY A 85 11.64 -3.08 -4.74
CA GLY A 85 10.92 -1.94 -5.30
C GLY A 85 9.67 -1.54 -4.55
N ALA A 86 9.37 -2.16 -3.40
CA ALA A 86 8.17 -1.83 -2.65
C ALA A 86 8.18 -0.38 -2.18
N LYS A 87 7.03 0.28 -2.30
CA LYS A 87 6.89 1.68 -1.94
C LYS A 87 5.63 1.88 -1.11
N PHE A 88 5.54 3.03 -0.43
CA PHE A 88 4.33 3.38 0.28
C PHE A 88 3.73 4.65 -0.31
N LEU A 89 2.41 4.75 -0.25
CA LEU A 89 1.68 5.89 -0.81
C LEU A 89 1.85 7.10 0.11
N ASP A 90 2.43 8.17 -0.43
CA ASP A 90 2.61 9.41 0.29
C ASP A 90 1.23 10.01 0.58
N GLY A 91 0.98 10.35 1.83
CA GLY A 91 -0.31 10.90 2.25
C GLY A 91 -1.38 9.84 2.54
N GLY A 92 -1.12 8.59 2.19
CA GLY A 92 -2.06 7.50 2.47
C GLY A 92 -3.39 7.66 1.76
N ILE A 93 -4.39 6.94 2.27
CA ILE A 93 -5.72 6.97 1.66
C ILE A 93 -6.39 8.33 1.82
N LEU A 94 -6.05 9.06 2.88
CA LEU A 94 -6.60 10.40 3.08
C LEU A 94 -6.15 11.38 2.01
N GLY A 95 -4.98 11.16 1.44
CA GLY A 95 -4.47 12.02 0.37
C GLY A 95 -4.85 11.56 -1.02
N TRP A 96 -5.62 10.48 -1.14
CA TRP A 96 -6.00 9.95 -2.44
C TRP A 96 -7.04 10.85 -3.10
N PRO A 97 -6.78 11.37 -4.31
CA PRO A 97 -7.66 12.40 -4.89
C PRO A 97 -9.07 11.94 -5.18
N ASP A 98 -9.26 10.68 -5.51
CA ASP A 98 -10.59 10.17 -5.81
C ASP A 98 -11.36 9.76 -4.56
N GLY A 99 -10.74 9.88 -3.42
CA GLY A 99 -11.36 9.55 -2.15
C GLY A 99 -11.65 8.08 -2.03
N GLN A 100 -12.37 7.75 -1.00
CA GLN A 100 -12.79 6.38 -0.76
C GLN A 100 -14.25 6.23 -1.08
N LYS A 101 -14.65 6.65 -2.15
CA LYS A 101 -16.07 6.59 -2.44
C LYS A 101 -16.65 5.23 -2.40
#